data_7f75432b9ec6cc0af2ef102e54a57e0f
#
_entry.id   7f75432b9ec6cc0af2ef102e54a57e0f
#
_cell.length_a   1.000
_cell.length_b   1.000
_cell.length_c   1.000
_cell.angle_alpha   90.00
_cell.angle_beta   90.00
_cell.angle_gamma   90.00
#
_symmetry.space_group_name_H-M   'P 1'
#
loop_
_entity.id
_entity.type
_entity.pdbx_description
1 polymer ?
#
loop_
_entity_poly.entity_id
_entity_poly.type
_entity_poly.pdbx_seq_one_letter_code
_entity_poly.pdbx_strand_id
1 'polypeptide(L)'
;MSIGRDLLCQNLQVLLDRRREEGRLYEPASPDEFEGTVDFGSNDTLSLSASGILTEAFLHQLERHPHFTIGANASRAFEGTKQYIVDIERDLAHFHNAEDALFFGSGYDANTAIWSAIPQPGDFIVFDELVHSSIREGMRLGRAKSIPFCHNDSLSLRQRLEELRDQNAEVAEGRSLVFIPIESIYSMDGDVAPLHEMVNVAYDTLPRGNYILSIDEAHSNGIIGPSGSGMVQLYELENEFSIRLHTCGKALASAGAVVLCNSTIKEALINYGRNIIFTTAPSFTTVAAVRAAYEILATQEGHMRQERLQKNIWYFYWTLTKHPQWEDVKERNILSLPTEKTWYTRPFKSPIVPIITKPRQAHNLCKRLRRARYWVNSVDYPTVPKGTGRVRLMIHADNTREEMDGVIQLIMNWATEHSEQIEPVQIMAKM
;
A
#
# COMPACT_ATOMS: atom_id res chain seq x y z
N MET A 1 -26.73 -36.65 2.11
CA MET A 1 -26.24 -35.29 1.76
C MET A 1 -27.00 -34.82 0.54
N SER A 2 -27.28 -33.54 0.35
CA SER A 2 -28.06 -33.09 -0.81
C SER A 2 -27.19 -33.02 -2.04
N ILE A 3 -27.66 -33.50 -3.19
CA ILE A 3 -26.98 -33.50 -4.50
C ILE A 3 -26.41 -32.12 -4.82
N GLY A 4 -27.12 -31.03 -4.46
CA GLY A 4 -26.66 -29.64 -4.67
C GLY A 4 -25.41 -29.27 -3.89
N ARG A 5 -25.24 -29.77 -2.65
CA ARG A 5 -24.04 -29.53 -1.84
C ARG A 5 -22.81 -30.23 -2.43
N ASP A 6 -23.00 -31.47 -2.89
CA ASP A 6 -21.91 -32.26 -3.47
C ASP A 6 -21.43 -31.63 -4.79
N LEU A 7 -22.37 -31.20 -5.64
CA LEU A 7 -22.06 -30.49 -6.89
C LEU A 7 -21.32 -29.14 -6.63
N LEU A 8 -21.76 -28.38 -5.65
CA LEU A 8 -21.06 -27.14 -5.26
C LEU A 8 -19.62 -27.41 -4.83
N CYS A 9 -19.40 -28.39 -3.96
CA CYS A 9 -18.06 -28.78 -3.51
C CYS A 9 -17.18 -29.23 -4.66
N GLN A 10 -17.73 -30.05 -5.61
CA GLN A 10 -16.98 -30.46 -6.80
C GLN A 10 -16.57 -29.25 -7.67
N ASN A 11 -17.49 -28.33 -7.94
CA ASN A 11 -17.21 -27.15 -8.74
C ASN A 11 -16.13 -26.25 -8.10
N LEU A 12 -16.21 -26.04 -6.79
CA LEU A 12 -15.20 -25.28 -6.05
C LEU A 12 -13.85 -25.99 -6.04
N GLN A 13 -13.84 -27.33 -5.90
CA GLN A 13 -12.61 -28.13 -5.94
C GLN A 13 -11.88 -27.98 -7.28
N VAL A 14 -12.59 -28.02 -8.40
CA VAL A 14 -12.00 -27.79 -9.73
C VAL A 14 -11.31 -26.42 -9.82
N LEU A 15 -11.94 -25.36 -9.26
CA LEU A 15 -11.33 -24.02 -9.23
C LEU A 15 -10.07 -23.96 -8.35
N LEU A 16 -10.09 -24.65 -7.20
CA LEU A 16 -8.95 -24.72 -6.29
C LEU A 16 -7.80 -25.55 -6.89
N ASP A 17 -8.10 -26.67 -7.53
CA ASP A 17 -7.11 -27.51 -8.17
C ASP A 17 -6.43 -26.78 -9.33
N ARG A 18 -7.19 -26.05 -10.14
CA ARG A 18 -6.61 -25.17 -11.16
C ARG A 18 -5.64 -24.12 -10.55
N ARG A 19 -6.02 -23.49 -9.43
CA ARG A 19 -5.12 -22.55 -8.74
C ARG A 19 -3.86 -23.25 -8.22
N ARG A 20 -3.99 -24.48 -7.74
CA ARG A 20 -2.86 -25.30 -7.26
C ARG A 20 -1.90 -25.66 -8.40
N GLU A 21 -2.42 -26.12 -9.54
CA GLU A 21 -1.64 -26.40 -10.74
C GLU A 21 -0.90 -25.17 -11.28
N GLU A 22 -1.54 -24.01 -11.19
CA GLU A 22 -0.96 -22.73 -11.60
C GLU A 22 0.00 -22.14 -10.55
N GLY A 23 0.18 -22.79 -9.38
CA GLY A 23 1.01 -22.28 -8.27
C GLY A 23 0.46 -21.01 -7.62
N ARG A 24 -0.86 -20.77 -7.71
CA ARG A 24 -1.55 -19.56 -7.23
C ARG A 24 -2.50 -19.80 -6.07
N LEU A 25 -2.47 -21.00 -5.50
CA LEU A 25 -3.26 -21.29 -4.31
C LEU A 25 -2.65 -20.57 -3.10
N TYR A 26 -3.45 -19.76 -2.41
CA TYR A 26 -3.04 -19.18 -1.14
C TYR A 26 -3.29 -20.18 -0.02
N GLU A 27 -2.25 -20.52 0.71
CA GLU A 27 -2.30 -21.31 1.93
C GLU A 27 -1.92 -20.37 3.09
N PRO A 28 -2.83 -20.11 4.06
CA PRO A 28 -2.49 -19.32 5.22
C PRO A 28 -1.32 -19.96 5.97
N ALA A 29 -0.31 -19.18 6.29
CA ALA A 29 0.80 -19.66 7.08
C ALA A 29 0.33 -20.00 8.50
N SER A 30 0.85 -21.08 9.06
CA SER A 30 0.62 -21.41 10.46
C SER A 30 1.28 -20.39 11.39
N PRO A 31 0.68 -20.05 12.55
CA PRO A 31 1.34 -19.19 13.53
C PRO A 31 2.75 -19.65 13.92
N ASP A 32 2.98 -20.95 14.01
CA ASP A 32 4.29 -21.54 14.34
C ASP A 32 5.37 -21.24 13.30
N GLU A 33 4.99 -20.92 12.07
CA GLU A 33 5.94 -20.53 11.02
C GLU A 33 6.55 -19.14 11.26
N PHE A 34 5.84 -18.28 11.99
CA PHE A 34 6.31 -16.92 12.32
C PHE A 34 7.12 -16.89 13.59
N GLU A 35 6.85 -17.78 14.55
CA GLU A 35 7.46 -17.76 15.87
C GLU A 35 8.99 -17.85 15.79
N GLY A 36 9.69 -16.89 16.42
CA GLY A 36 11.16 -16.80 16.45
C GLY A 36 11.80 -16.53 15.08
N THR A 37 11.07 -16.03 14.09
CA THR A 37 11.65 -15.55 12.83
C THR A 37 11.97 -14.06 12.91
N VAL A 38 12.97 -13.63 12.12
CA VAL A 38 13.24 -12.22 11.87
C VAL A 38 12.25 -11.72 10.81
N ASP A 39 11.51 -10.67 11.13
CA ASP A 39 10.47 -10.15 10.24
C ASP A 39 11.06 -9.22 9.17
N PHE A 40 10.87 -9.61 7.90
CA PHE A 40 11.05 -8.82 6.70
C PHE A 40 9.83 -8.93 5.78
N GLY A 41 8.67 -9.29 6.32
CA GLY A 41 7.47 -9.56 5.53
C GLY A 41 6.22 -8.80 5.94
N SER A 42 6.06 -8.43 7.21
CA SER A 42 4.91 -7.67 7.69
C SER A 42 4.97 -6.19 7.26
N ASN A 43 3.86 -5.48 7.44
CA ASN A 43 3.83 -4.04 7.20
C ASN A 43 4.04 -3.22 8.49
N ASP A 44 4.37 -3.81 9.63
CA ASP A 44 4.68 -3.12 10.91
C ASP A 44 6.05 -2.42 10.85
N THR A 45 6.25 -1.58 9.85
CA THR A 45 7.55 -1.00 9.50
C THR A 45 8.16 -0.12 10.59
N LEU A 46 7.34 0.47 11.47
CA LEU A 46 7.82 1.17 12.66
C LEU A 46 8.04 0.24 13.85
N SER A 47 7.76 -1.07 13.72
CA SER A 47 7.83 -2.07 14.79
C SER A 47 7.01 -1.70 16.04
N LEU A 48 5.87 -1.04 15.84
CA LEU A 48 5.02 -0.60 16.95
C LEU A 48 4.36 -1.79 17.67
N SER A 49 3.94 -2.80 16.88
CA SER A 49 3.39 -4.04 17.43
C SER A 49 4.48 -4.94 17.98
N ALA A 50 5.54 -5.18 17.20
CA ALA A 50 6.61 -6.08 17.58
C ALA A 50 7.34 -5.65 18.87
N SER A 51 7.52 -4.35 19.09
CA SER A 51 8.16 -3.82 20.31
C SER A 51 7.26 -3.79 21.54
N GLY A 52 5.95 -3.98 21.38
CA GLY A 52 4.97 -3.87 22.47
C GLY A 52 4.53 -2.45 22.83
N ILE A 53 5.18 -1.41 22.31
CA ILE A 53 4.87 -0.01 22.65
C ILE A 53 3.42 0.38 22.32
N LEU A 54 2.89 -0.14 21.21
CA LEU A 54 1.49 0.10 20.85
C LEU A 54 0.53 -0.57 21.84
N THR A 55 0.86 -1.76 22.31
CA THR A 55 0.04 -2.47 23.31
C THR A 55 -0.04 -1.69 24.61
N GLU A 56 1.09 -1.16 25.09
CA GLU A 56 1.15 -0.34 26.30
C GLU A 56 0.30 0.95 26.13
N ALA A 57 0.51 1.67 25.04
CA ALA A 57 -0.25 2.89 24.74
C ALA A 57 -1.76 2.62 24.56
N PHE A 58 -2.12 1.48 23.96
CA PHE A 58 -3.52 1.05 23.82
C PHE A 58 -4.17 0.76 25.17
N LEU A 59 -3.48 0.08 26.09
CA LEU A 59 -3.99 -0.16 27.44
C LEU A 59 -4.26 1.14 28.18
N HIS A 60 -3.41 2.14 28.04
CA HIS A 60 -3.65 3.48 28.57
C HIS A 60 -4.90 4.15 27.97
N GLN A 61 -5.22 3.90 26.68
CA GLN A 61 -6.50 4.39 26.12
C GLN A 61 -7.70 3.76 26.83
N LEU A 62 -7.64 2.45 27.12
CA LEU A 62 -8.73 1.77 27.83
C LEU A 62 -8.90 2.32 29.27
N GLU A 63 -7.82 2.56 29.99
CA GLU A 63 -7.84 3.13 31.34
C GLU A 63 -8.45 4.53 31.36
N ARG A 64 -8.16 5.36 30.36
CA ARG A 64 -8.74 6.71 30.22
C ARG A 64 -10.25 6.70 29.92
N HIS A 65 -10.79 5.57 29.44
CA HIS A 65 -12.19 5.43 29.04
C HIS A 65 -12.88 4.23 29.71
N PRO A 66 -12.94 4.13 31.04
CA PRO A 66 -13.37 2.91 31.76
C PRO A 66 -14.81 2.47 31.47
N HIS A 67 -15.64 3.32 30.89
CA HIS A 67 -17.06 3.06 30.58
C HIS A 67 -17.34 2.93 29.07
N PHE A 68 -16.31 2.56 28.27
CA PHE A 68 -16.51 2.40 26.83
C PHE A 68 -17.42 1.19 26.50
N THR A 69 -18.14 1.29 25.40
CA THR A 69 -18.85 0.15 24.80
C THR A 69 -17.99 -0.48 23.71
N ILE A 70 -17.79 -1.80 23.75
CA ILE A 70 -16.90 -2.50 22.81
C ILE A 70 -17.39 -2.32 21.38
N GLY A 71 -18.65 -2.65 21.09
CA GLY A 71 -19.22 -2.58 19.75
C GLY A 71 -20.00 -1.31 19.50
N ALA A 72 -20.07 -0.88 18.26
CA ALA A 72 -20.87 0.27 17.84
C ALA A 72 -22.38 -0.06 17.71
N ASN A 73 -22.73 -1.33 17.51
CA ASN A 73 -24.07 -1.92 17.42
C ASN A 73 -24.92 -1.45 16.22
N ALA A 74 -24.44 -0.54 15.40
CA ALA A 74 -25.08 -0.04 14.20
C ALA A 74 -24.07 0.50 13.19
N SER A 75 -24.51 0.86 12.00
CA SER A 75 -23.66 1.49 10.97
C SER A 75 -23.43 2.98 11.27
N ARG A 76 -22.47 3.58 10.53
CA ARG A 76 -22.16 5.01 10.64
C ARG A 76 -23.33 5.92 10.25
N ALA A 77 -24.20 5.45 9.36
CA ALA A 77 -25.40 6.20 8.93
C ALA A 77 -26.50 6.24 10.00
N PHE A 78 -26.39 5.43 11.06
CA PHE A 78 -27.34 5.31 12.16
C PHE A 78 -26.64 5.51 13.52
N GLU A 79 -27.04 4.77 14.55
CA GLU A 79 -26.56 4.92 15.92
C GLU A 79 -25.11 4.44 16.14
N GLY A 80 -24.45 3.92 15.10
CA GLY A 80 -23.05 3.51 15.14
C GLY A 80 -22.07 4.68 15.18
N THR A 81 -22.51 5.92 14.88
CA THR A 81 -21.67 7.12 15.05
C THR A 81 -21.58 7.47 16.53
N LYS A 82 -20.55 6.97 17.18
CA LYS A 82 -20.25 7.23 18.60
C LYS A 82 -19.29 8.40 18.78
N GLN A 83 -19.30 9.05 19.94
CA GLN A 83 -18.48 10.23 20.21
C GLN A 83 -16.98 9.98 19.96
N TYR A 84 -16.46 8.81 20.37
CA TYR A 84 -15.04 8.47 20.15
C TYR A 84 -14.63 8.41 18.68
N ILE A 85 -15.57 8.07 17.76
CA ILE A 85 -15.30 8.11 16.32
C ILE A 85 -15.27 9.56 15.82
N VAL A 86 -16.21 10.38 16.27
CA VAL A 86 -16.26 11.82 15.95
C VAL A 86 -14.99 12.53 16.44
N ASP A 87 -14.54 12.18 17.65
CA ASP A 87 -13.32 12.77 18.22
C ASP A 87 -12.07 12.37 17.45
N ILE A 88 -11.91 11.10 17.07
CA ILE A 88 -10.73 10.68 16.29
C ILE A 88 -10.74 11.28 14.88
N GLU A 89 -11.91 11.41 14.24
CA GLU A 89 -12.00 12.07 12.92
C GLU A 89 -11.54 13.52 12.99
N ARG A 90 -12.00 14.27 13.98
CA ARG A 90 -11.56 15.65 14.20
C ARG A 90 -10.06 15.73 14.45
N ASP A 91 -9.53 14.87 15.31
CA ASP A 91 -8.12 14.89 15.69
C ASP A 91 -7.22 14.50 14.49
N LEU A 92 -7.64 13.54 13.66
CA LEU A 92 -6.94 13.14 12.44
C LEU A 92 -7.03 14.19 11.33
N ALA A 93 -8.18 14.86 11.17
CA ALA A 93 -8.29 16.00 10.27
C ALA A 93 -7.29 17.10 10.64
N HIS A 94 -7.21 17.44 11.94
CA HIS A 94 -6.23 18.42 12.45
C HIS A 94 -4.78 17.97 12.22
N PHE A 95 -4.45 16.72 12.56
CA PHE A 95 -3.09 16.17 12.41
C PHE A 95 -2.60 16.22 10.95
N HIS A 96 -3.49 16.00 10.00
CA HIS A 96 -3.17 15.96 8.59
C HIS A 96 -3.49 17.25 7.81
N ASN A 97 -3.76 18.36 8.49
CA ASN A 97 -4.17 19.62 7.85
C ASN A 97 -5.30 19.43 6.82
N ALA A 98 -6.38 18.76 7.23
CA ALA A 98 -7.58 18.56 6.42
C ALA A 98 -8.77 19.30 7.01
N GLU A 99 -9.75 19.66 6.16
CA GLU A 99 -11.00 20.29 6.61
C GLU A 99 -11.82 19.32 7.47
N ASP A 100 -11.94 18.06 7.02
CA ASP A 100 -12.70 17.02 7.72
C ASP A 100 -12.09 15.64 7.46
N ALA A 101 -12.59 14.63 8.18
CA ALA A 101 -12.15 13.25 8.07
C ALA A 101 -13.31 12.28 8.27
N LEU A 102 -13.24 11.12 7.60
CA LEU A 102 -14.20 10.01 7.78
C LEU A 102 -13.43 8.71 8.05
N PHE A 103 -13.71 8.06 9.17
CA PHE A 103 -13.05 6.83 9.58
C PHE A 103 -13.77 5.58 9.05
N PHE A 104 -12.99 4.67 8.46
CA PHE A 104 -13.42 3.39 7.87
C PHE A 104 -12.81 2.19 8.60
N GLY A 105 -13.43 1.02 8.44
CA GLY A 105 -12.91 -0.24 8.99
C GLY A 105 -11.62 -0.73 8.34
N SER A 106 -11.36 -0.33 7.09
CA SER A 106 -10.12 -0.66 6.34
C SER A 106 -9.88 0.31 5.20
N GLY A 107 -8.61 0.38 4.71
CA GLY A 107 -8.29 1.13 3.49
C GLY A 107 -8.96 0.55 2.24
N TYR A 108 -9.17 -0.76 2.20
CA TYR A 108 -9.90 -1.42 1.12
C TYR A 108 -11.34 -0.90 1.05
N ASP A 109 -12.05 -0.88 2.18
CA ASP A 109 -13.43 -0.37 2.26
C ASP A 109 -13.50 1.11 1.89
N ALA A 110 -12.55 1.91 2.35
CA ALA A 110 -12.47 3.33 2.04
C ALA A 110 -12.31 3.57 0.53
N ASN A 111 -11.34 2.93 -0.12
CA ASN A 111 -11.17 3.04 -1.57
C ASN A 111 -12.41 2.55 -2.33
N THR A 112 -12.98 1.41 -1.94
CA THR A 112 -14.19 0.89 -2.58
C THR A 112 -15.34 1.88 -2.47
N ALA A 113 -15.54 2.52 -1.30
CA ALA A 113 -16.57 3.54 -1.11
C ALA A 113 -16.30 4.80 -1.94
N ILE A 114 -15.09 5.35 -1.93
CA ILE A 114 -14.71 6.55 -2.70
C ILE A 114 -15.04 6.35 -4.18
N TRP A 115 -14.47 5.31 -4.78
CA TRP A 115 -14.51 5.11 -6.23
C TRP A 115 -15.85 4.60 -6.75
N SER A 116 -16.69 4.02 -5.89
CA SER A 116 -18.05 3.63 -6.27
C SER A 116 -19.10 4.71 -6.06
N ALA A 117 -18.86 5.69 -5.16
CA ALA A 117 -19.87 6.65 -4.74
C ALA A 117 -19.61 8.09 -5.21
N ILE A 118 -18.35 8.54 -5.28
CA ILE A 118 -18.04 9.95 -5.55
C ILE A 118 -18.08 10.29 -7.04
N PRO A 119 -17.38 9.58 -7.96
CA PRO A 119 -17.48 9.86 -9.39
C PRO A 119 -18.87 9.54 -9.91
N GLN A 120 -19.49 10.49 -10.65
CA GLN A 120 -20.85 10.37 -11.15
C GLN A 120 -20.90 9.90 -12.63
N PRO A 121 -22.06 9.46 -13.14
CA PRO A 121 -22.22 9.19 -14.56
C PRO A 121 -21.92 10.44 -15.40
N GLY A 122 -21.01 10.29 -16.37
CA GLY A 122 -20.50 11.40 -17.19
C GLY A 122 -19.13 11.89 -16.77
N ASP A 123 -18.68 11.58 -15.55
CA ASP A 123 -17.32 11.84 -15.10
C ASP A 123 -16.34 10.78 -15.63
N PHE A 124 -15.04 11.09 -15.53
CA PHE A 124 -13.96 10.22 -15.95
C PHE A 124 -12.98 9.98 -14.78
N ILE A 125 -12.35 8.79 -14.80
CA ILE A 125 -11.27 8.45 -13.87
C ILE A 125 -10.03 8.11 -14.72
N VAL A 126 -9.02 8.98 -14.70
CA VAL A 126 -7.73 8.74 -15.35
C VAL A 126 -6.75 8.28 -14.29
N PHE A 127 -6.41 6.98 -14.28
CA PHE A 127 -5.74 6.33 -13.15
C PHE A 127 -4.42 5.69 -13.55
N ASP A 128 -3.46 5.68 -12.61
CA ASP A 128 -2.21 4.93 -12.77
C ASP A 128 -2.51 3.43 -12.89
N GLU A 129 -1.93 2.78 -13.90
CA GLU A 129 -2.23 1.36 -14.20
C GLU A 129 -1.88 0.38 -13.08
N LEU A 130 -1.07 0.78 -12.10
CA LEU A 130 -0.69 -0.04 -10.95
C LEU A 130 -1.38 0.34 -9.64
N VAL A 131 -2.40 1.21 -9.65
CA VAL A 131 -3.17 1.49 -8.43
C VAL A 131 -3.72 0.22 -7.78
N HIS A 132 -3.86 0.26 -6.47
CA HIS A 132 -4.29 -0.86 -5.64
C HIS A 132 -5.63 -1.46 -6.10
N SER A 133 -5.76 -2.77 -5.91
CA SER A 133 -6.96 -3.53 -6.30
C SER A 133 -8.26 -2.97 -5.73
N SER A 134 -8.25 -2.34 -4.55
CA SER A 134 -9.43 -1.71 -3.95
C SER A 134 -9.92 -0.49 -4.74
N ILE A 135 -9.01 0.30 -5.31
CA ILE A 135 -9.34 1.42 -6.20
C ILE A 135 -10.02 0.87 -7.46
N ARG A 136 -9.41 -0.16 -8.08
CA ARG A 136 -9.98 -0.82 -9.26
C ARG A 136 -11.35 -1.45 -8.98
N GLU A 137 -11.51 -2.09 -7.83
CA GLU A 137 -12.81 -2.66 -7.44
C GLU A 137 -13.86 -1.57 -7.24
N GLY A 138 -13.52 -0.45 -6.58
CA GLY A 138 -14.40 0.69 -6.45
C GLY A 138 -14.81 1.29 -7.80
N MET A 139 -13.86 1.47 -8.73
CA MET A 139 -14.14 1.92 -10.11
C MET A 139 -15.08 0.96 -10.85
N ARG A 140 -14.87 -0.36 -10.70
CA ARG A 140 -15.73 -1.40 -11.30
C ARG A 140 -17.18 -1.34 -10.79
N LEU A 141 -17.35 -1.00 -9.52
CA LEU A 141 -18.66 -0.83 -8.89
C LEU A 141 -19.30 0.54 -9.18
N GLY A 142 -18.48 1.52 -9.55
CA GLY A 142 -18.90 2.87 -9.92
C GLY A 142 -19.47 2.95 -11.34
N ARG A 143 -19.80 4.17 -11.76
CA ARG A 143 -20.44 4.43 -13.06
C ARG A 143 -19.65 5.38 -13.97
N ALA A 144 -18.55 5.96 -13.48
CA ALA A 144 -17.65 6.78 -14.26
C ALA A 144 -16.79 5.93 -15.20
N LYS A 145 -16.36 6.49 -16.31
CA LYS A 145 -15.46 5.81 -17.26
C LYS A 145 -14.03 5.87 -16.76
N SER A 146 -13.34 4.73 -16.78
CA SER A 146 -11.97 4.62 -16.30
C SER A 146 -10.98 4.44 -17.45
N ILE A 147 -9.88 5.21 -17.43
CA ILE A 147 -8.84 5.27 -18.48
C ILE A 147 -7.48 5.12 -17.77
N PRO A 148 -6.68 4.09 -18.05
CA PRO A 148 -5.36 3.95 -17.45
C PRO A 148 -4.32 4.83 -18.14
N PHE A 149 -3.35 5.34 -17.38
CA PHE A 149 -2.08 5.86 -17.87
C PHE A 149 -0.92 4.99 -17.38
N CYS A 150 0.24 5.08 -18.07
CA CYS A 150 1.42 4.28 -17.74
C CYS A 150 1.95 4.64 -16.35
N HIS A 151 2.36 3.63 -15.62
CA HIS A 151 2.77 3.74 -14.23
C HIS A 151 3.83 4.82 -13.97
N ASN A 152 3.55 5.73 -13.03
CA ASN A 152 4.40 6.85 -12.61
C ASN A 152 4.91 7.75 -13.74
N ASP A 153 4.21 7.75 -14.89
CA ASP A 153 4.60 8.50 -16.08
C ASP A 153 3.71 9.75 -16.27
N SER A 154 4.25 10.91 -15.89
CA SER A 154 3.58 12.22 -16.02
C SER A 154 3.31 12.61 -17.48
N LEU A 155 4.12 12.14 -18.44
CA LEU A 155 3.89 12.38 -19.87
C LEU A 155 2.71 11.54 -20.37
N SER A 156 2.63 10.29 -19.95
CA SER A 156 1.47 9.43 -20.24
C SER A 156 0.18 9.98 -19.62
N LEU A 157 0.23 10.50 -18.38
CA LEU A 157 -0.92 11.19 -17.77
C LEU A 157 -1.34 12.39 -18.62
N ARG A 158 -0.38 13.26 -19.02
CA ARG A 158 -0.65 14.43 -19.87
C ARG A 158 -1.35 14.00 -21.17
N GLN A 159 -0.78 13.02 -21.86
CA GLN A 159 -1.36 12.51 -23.11
C GLN A 159 -2.81 12.04 -22.92
N ARG A 160 -3.10 11.27 -21.86
CA ARG A 160 -4.47 10.79 -21.59
C ARG A 160 -5.45 11.94 -21.30
N LEU A 161 -5.01 12.93 -20.55
CA LEU A 161 -5.85 14.09 -20.23
C LEU A 161 -6.11 14.97 -21.47
N GLU A 162 -5.10 15.18 -22.33
CA GLU A 162 -5.24 15.91 -23.59
C GLU A 162 -6.18 15.17 -24.55
N GLU A 163 -5.97 13.86 -24.77
CA GLU A 163 -6.86 13.02 -25.57
C GLU A 163 -8.31 13.08 -25.07
N LEU A 164 -8.51 13.00 -23.75
CA LEU A 164 -9.83 13.05 -23.15
C LEU A 164 -10.51 14.43 -23.34
N ARG A 165 -9.77 15.52 -23.09
CA ARG A 165 -10.25 16.89 -23.27
C ARG A 165 -10.62 17.15 -24.73
N ASP A 166 -9.76 16.77 -25.67
CA ASP A 166 -9.94 17.06 -27.09
C ASP A 166 -11.08 16.22 -27.73
N GLN A 167 -11.35 15.04 -27.17
CA GLN A 167 -12.42 14.16 -27.66
C GLN A 167 -13.75 14.33 -26.92
N ASN A 168 -13.81 15.13 -25.84
CA ASN A 168 -15.01 15.27 -25.02
C ASN A 168 -15.28 16.72 -24.65
N ALA A 169 -16.33 17.30 -25.32
CA ALA A 169 -16.73 18.68 -25.11
C ALA A 169 -17.12 18.98 -23.65
N GLU A 170 -17.76 18.05 -22.94
CA GLU A 170 -18.14 18.22 -21.52
C GLU A 170 -16.92 18.43 -20.64
N VAL A 171 -15.83 17.69 -20.91
CA VAL A 171 -14.55 17.86 -20.21
C VAL A 171 -13.86 19.16 -20.62
N ALA A 172 -13.79 19.46 -21.92
CA ALA A 172 -13.16 20.68 -22.44
C ALA A 172 -13.83 21.97 -21.91
N GLU A 173 -15.13 21.94 -21.73
CA GLU A 173 -15.92 23.07 -21.22
C GLU A 173 -16.06 23.11 -19.70
N GLY A 174 -15.51 22.10 -19.00
CA GLY A 174 -15.50 22.02 -17.52
C GLY A 174 -16.80 21.54 -16.89
N ARG A 175 -17.68 20.87 -17.67
CA ARG A 175 -18.95 20.32 -17.15
C ARG A 175 -18.87 18.89 -16.62
N SER A 176 -17.85 18.13 -17.03
CA SER A 176 -17.53 16.81 -16.45
C SER A 176 -16.25 16.87 -15.64
N LEU A 177 -16.21 16.17 -14.52
CA LEU A 177 -15.03 16.05 -13.68
C LEU A 177 -14.10 14.93 -14.18
N VAL A 178 -12.80 15.13 -13.97
CA VAL A 178 -11.76 14.14 -14.23
C VAL A 178 -11.07 13.81 -12.91
N PHE A 179 -11.29 12.61 -12.39
CA PHE A 179 -10.66 12.12 -11.18
C PHE A 179 -9.31 11.47 -11.52
N ILE A 180 -8.28 11.75 -10.71
CA ILE A 180 -6.94 11.26 -10.93
C ILE A 180 -6.44 10.56 -9.65
N PRO A 181 -6.72 9.25 -9.47
CA PRO A 181 -6.20 8.47 -8.35
C PRO A 181 -4.74 8.05 -8.61
N ILE A 182 -3.90 8.29 -7.60
CA ILE A 182 -2.51 7.84 -7.53
C ILE A 182 -2.21 7.30 -6.14
N GLU A 183 -1.10 6.58 -5.98
CA GLU A 183 -0.56 6.19 -4.67
C GLU A 183 0.73 6.96 -4.39
N SER A 184 0.98 7.31 -3.14
CA SER A 184 2.23 7.97 -2.74
C SER A 184 3.44 7.06 -2.93
N ILE A 185 3.30 5.81 -2.50
CA ILE A 185 4.27 4.72 -2.65
C ILE A 185 3.51 3.48 -3.10
N TYR A 186 3.91 2.90 -4.22
CA TYR A 186 3.26 1.71 -4.76
C TYR A 186 3.74 0.44 -4.07
N SER A 187 2.80 -0.39 -3.69
CA SER A 187 3.00 -1.49 -2.73
C SER A 187 3.90 -2.61 -3.20
N MET A 188 4.05 -2.80 -4.53
CA MET A 188 4.80 -3.94 -5.08
C MET A 188 6.24 -3.61 -5.42
N ASP A 189 6.52 -2.39 -5.84
CA ASP A 189 7.85 -1.94 -6.24
C ASP A 189 8.50 -0.97 -5.22
N GLY A 190 7.71 -0.41 -4.31
CA GLY A 190 8.19 0.58 -3.36
C GLY A 190 8.64 1.89 -4.00
N ASP A 191 8.26 2.09 -5.24
CA ASP A 191 8.55 3.31 -5.96
C ASP A 191 7.56 4.41 -5.60
N VAL A 192 7.96 5.63 -5.82
CA VAL A 192 7.31 6.84 -5.30
C VAL A 192 6.77 7.67 -6.44
N ALA A 193 5.51 8.09 -6.32
CA ALA A 193 4.89 8.94 -7.33
C ALA A 193 5.55 10.32 -7.42
N PRO A 194 5.71 10.88 -8.63
CA PRO A 194 6.20 12.23 -8.85
C PRO A 194 5.07 13.26 -8.64
N LEU A 195 4.69 13.51 -7.35
CA LEU A 195 3.46 14.25 -7.01
C LEU A 195 3.41 15.65 -7.63
N HIS A 196 4.50 16.44 -7.53
CA HIS A 196 4.53 17.78 -8.12
C HIS A 196 4.31 17.77 -9.64
N GLU A 197 4.89 16.81 -10.33
CA GLU A 197 4.73 16.67 -11.78
C GLU A 197 3.30 16.28 -12.14
N MET A 198 2.68 15.35 -11.39
CA MET A 198 1.28 14.95 -11.61
C MET A 198 0.31 16.10 -11.35
N VAL A 199 0.51 16.89 -10.29
CA VAL A 199 -0.26 18.10 -9.99
C VAL A 199 -0.14 19.10 -11.13
N ASN A 200 1.08 19.43 -11.57
CA ASN A 200 1.32 20.38 -12.64
C ASN A 200 0.69 19.92 -13.97
N VAL A 201 0.77 18.64 -14.28
CA VAL A 201 0.12 18.08 -15.47
C VAL A 201 -1.39 18.25 -15.44
N ALA A 202 -2.03 17.95 -14.30
CA ALA A 202 -3.49 18.14 -14.16
C ALA A 202 -3.89 19.61 -14.34
N TYR A 203 -3.17 20.51 -13.67
CA TYR A 203 -3.38 21.96 -13.76
C TYR A 203 -3.23 22.50 -15.19
N ASP A 204 -2.13 22.18 -15.86
CA ASP A 204 -1.84 22.65 -17.23
C ASP A 204 -2.83 22.13 -18.25
N THR A 205 -3.23 20.84 -18.11
CA THR A 205 -4.02 20.15 -19.13
C THR A 205 -5.51 20.43 -19.02
N LEU A 206 -6.01 20.67 -17.81
CA LEU A 206 -7.41 20.94 -17.52
C LEU A 206 -7.59 22.35 -16.92
N PRO A 207 -7.39 23.41 -17.73
CA PRO A 207 -7.35 24.80 -17.24
C PRO A 207 -8.69 25.33 -16.72
N ARG A 208 -9.78 24.58 -16.87
CA ARG A 208 -11.08 24.88 -16.24
C ARG A 208 -11.12 24.47 -14.77
N GLY A 209 -10.10 23.78 -14.28
CA GLY A 209 -10.03 23.31 -12.89
C GLY A 209 -10.98 22.13 -12.58
N ASN A 210 -11.48 21.47 -13.61
CA ASN A 210 -12.42 20.34 -13.47
C ASN A 210 -11.70 18.98 -13.29
N TYR A 211 -10.65 18.97 -12.48
CA TYR A 211 -9.94 17.76 -12.06
C TYR A 211 -9.99 17.60 -10.53
N ILE A 212 -9.96 16.36 -10.09
CA ILE A 212 -9.94 15.97 -8.68
C ILE A 212 -8.76 15.03 -8.46
N LEU A 213 -7.70 15.51 -7.83
CA LEU A 213 -6.59 14.68 -7.42
C LEU A 213 -6.97 13.91 -6.14
N SER A 214 -6.70 12.60 -6.15
CA SER A 214 -6.86 11.72 -4.99
C SER A 214 -5.60 10.89 -4.79
N ILE A 215 -5.20 10.71 -3.54
CA ILE A 215 -4.00 9.96 -3.20
C ILE A 215 -4.25 8.92 -2.12
N ASP A 216 -3.69 7.72 -2.34
CA ASP A 216 -3.60 6.68 -1.32
C ASP A 216 -2.19 6.74 -0.67
N GLU A 217 -2.16 7.12 0.59
CA GLU A 217 -0.94 7.25 1.39
C GLU A 217 -0.69 6.04 2.30
N ALA A 218 -1.21 4.88 1.94
CA ALA A 218 -1.12 3.67 2.76
C ALA A 218 0.32 3.25 3.12
N HIS A 219 1.31 3.56 2.29
CA HIS A 219 2.71 3.22 2.50
C HIS A 219 3.60 4.40 2.90
N SER A 220 3.05 5.60 3.04
CA SER A 220 3.74 6.79 3.55
C SER A 220 3.26 7.21 4.94
N ASN A 221 1.99 6.92 5.25
CA ASN A 221 1.40 7.20 6.56
C ASN A 221 2.18 6.55 7.70
N GLY A 222 2.52 7.33 8.70
CA GLY A 222 3.31 6.93 9.86
C GLY A 222 4.83 7.07 9.67
N ILE A 223 5.35 7.07 8.43
CA ILE A 223 6.80 6.97 8.17
C ILE A 223 7.42 8.14 7.43
N ILE A 224 6.63 8.95 6.74
CA ILE A 224 7.10 10.06 5.91
C ILE A 224 6.36 11.34 6.29
N GLY A 225 7.03 12.48 6.16
CA GLY A 225 6.49 13.78 6.50
C GLY A 225 6.57 14.13 8.00
N PRO A 226 6.15 15.32 8.39
CA PRO A 226 6.14 15.76 9.78
C PRO A 226 5.35 14.78 10.66
N SER A 227 5.99 14.21 11.67
CA SER A 227 5.40 13.19 12.55
C SER A 227 4.76 12.00 11.79
N GLY A 228 5.22 11.70 10.58
CA GLY A 228 4.66 10.61 9.78
C GLY A 228 3.34 10.93 9.08
N SER A 229 3.04 12.19 8.84
CA SER A 229 1.76 12.62 8.26
C SER A 229 1.57 12.31 6.77
N GLY A 230 2.58 11.76 6.10
CA GLY A 230 2.51 11.38 4.69
C GLY A 230 3.29 12.30 3.76
N MET A 231 3.28 11.93 2.48
CA MET A 231 4.00 12.67 1.44
C MET A 231 3.33 13.98 1.05
N VAL A 232 1.99 14.03 1.07
CA VAL A 232 1.26 15.26 0.73
C VAL A 232 1.68 16.39 1.66
N GLN A 233 1.75 16.13 2.97
CA GLN A 233 2.16 17.13 3.95
C GLN A 233 3.67 17.39 3.91
N LEU A 234 4.50 16.40 3.54
CA LEU A 234 5.92 16.62 3.30
C LEU A 234 6.19 17.64 2.19
N TYR A 235 5.35 17.62 1.15
CA TYR A 235 5.49 18.49 -0.02
C TYR A 235 4.56 19.71 -0.02
N GLU A 236 3.84 19.94 1.08
CA GLU A 236 2.90 21.08 1.24
C GLU A 236 1.83 21.11 0.12
N LEU A 237 1.31 19.93 -0.24
CA LEU A 237 0.34 19.75 -1.32
C LEU A 237 -1.09 19.48 -0.80
N GLU A 238 -1.40 19.80 0.46
CA GLU A 238 -2.69 19.50 1.08
C GLU A 238 -3.88 20.10 0.33
N ASN A 239 -3.69 21.27 -0.29
CA ASN A 239 -4.72 21.98 -1.03
C ASN A 239 -4.93 21.42 -2.44
N GLU A 240 -4.00 20.61 -2.96
CA GLU A 240 -4.08 20.04 -4.30
C GLU A 240 -4.86 18.71 -4.31
N PHE A 241 -4.81 17.96 -3.21
CA PHE A 241 -5.46 16.67 -3.09
C PHE A 241 -6.79 16.77 -2.34
N SER A 242 -7.91 16.70 -3.08
CA SER A 242 -9.27 16.78 -2.52
C SER A 242 -9.65 15.54 -1.68
N ILE A 243 -9.01 14.39 -1.94
CA ILE A 243 -9.25 13.13 -1.23
C ILE A 243 -7.90 12.49 -0.91
N ARG A 244 -7.63 12.28 0.37
CA ARG A 244 -6.41 11.61 0.84
C ARG A 244 -6.79 10.43 1.72
N LEU A 245 -6.32 9.22 1.37
CA LEU A 245 -6.55 8.01 2.17
C LEU A 245 -5.31 7.66 2.96
N HIS A 246 -5.45 7.49 4.26
CA HIS A 246 -4.41 7.02 5.18
C HIS A 246 -4.86 5.74 5.87
N THR A 247 -4.21 4.60 5.59
CA THR A 247 -4.51 3.33 6.29
C THR A 247 -3.75 3.23 7.60
N CYS A 248 -4.41 2.65 8.60
CA CYS A 248 -3.83 2.43 9.93
C CYS A 248 -3.31 0.99 10.12
N GLY A 249 -3.52 0.10 9.15
CA GLY A 249 -3.17 -1.32 9.23
C GLY A 249 -1.74 -1.68 8.80
N LYS A 250 -0.87 -0.69 8.61
CA LYS A 250 0.53 -0.90 8.19
C LYS A 250 1.49 -0.35 9.24
N ALA A 251 2.21 0.73 8.95
CA ALA A 251 3.18 1.32 9.89
C ALA A 251 2.59 1.67 11.27
N LEU A 252 1.30 1.95 11.34
CA LEU A 252 0.59 2.19 12.60
C LEU A 252 0.16 0.91 13.34
N ALA A 253 0.44 -0.26 12.80
CA ALA A 253 0.19 -1.57 13.41
C ALA A 253 -1.22 -1.78 14.01
N SER A 254 -2.21 -1.05 13.49
CA SER A 254 -3.59 -1.04 13.96
C SER A 254 -4.54 -1.60 12.90
N ALA A 255 -5.79 -1.17 12.90
CA ALA A 255 -6.77 -1.48 11.86
C ALA A 255 -7.56 -0.22 11.50
N GLY A 256 -8.20 -0.23 10.32
CA GLY A 256 -8.96 0.91 9.84
C GLY A 256 -8.20 1.81 8.89
N ALA A 257 -8.89 2.87 8.48
CA ALA A 257 -8.35 3.91 7.61
C ALA A 257 -9.12 5.22 7.83
N VAL A 258 -8.50 6.34 7.48
CA VAL A 258 -9.14 7.63 7.45
C VAL A 258 -9.11 8.21 6.04
N VAL A 259 -10.23 8.72 5.59
CA VAL A 259 -10.36 9.53 4.37
C VAL A 259 -10.42 11.00 4.79
N LEU A 260 -9.43 11.76 4.39
CA LEU A 260 -9.33 13.20 4.61
C LEU A 260 -9.91 13.91 3.39
N CYS A 261 -10.89 14.79 3.61
CA CYS A 261 -11.61 15.46 2.55
C CYS A 261 -12.35 16.70 3.12
N ASN A 262 -13.14 17.36 2.29
CA ASN A 262 -14.05 18.39 2.80
C ASN A 262 -15.38 17.80 3.33
N SER A 263 -16.15 18.62 4.01
CA SER A 263 -17.43 18.23 4.63
C SER A 263 -18.45 17.67 3.63
N THR A 264 -18.51 18.20 2.41
CA THR A 264 -19.43 17.72 1.35
C THR A 264 -19.08 16.32 0.87
N ILE A 265 -17.79 16.03 0.64
CA ILE A 265 -17.32 14.68 0.26
C ILE A 265 -17.59 13.70 1.41
N LYS A 266 -17.34 14.09 2.67
CA LYS A 266 -17.66 13.29 3.83
C LYS A 266 -19.15 12.95 3.89
N GLU A 267 -20.01 13.94 3.71
CA GLU A 267 -21.48 13.74 3.73
C GLU A 267 -21.92 12.81 2.58
N ALA A 268 -21.35 12.99 1.37
CA ALA A 268 -21.61 12.10 0.25
C ALA A 268 -21.19 10.66 0.54
N LEU A 269 -20.02 10.43 1.13
CA LEU A 269 -19.56 9.09 1.52
C LEU A 269 -20.47 8.44 2.57
N ILE A 270 -20.97 9.21 3.54
CA ILE A 270 -21.92 8.70 4.56
C ILE A 270 -23.24 8.28 3.90
N ASN A 271 -23.72 9.01 2.90
CA ASN A 271 -25.03 8.78 2.28
C ASN A 271 -25.01 7.79 1.11
N TYR A 272 -23.87 7.61 0.43
CA TYR A 272 -23.76 6.77 -0.77
C TYR A 272 -22.71 5.66 -0.66
N GLY A 273 -21.81 5.72 0.30
CA GLY A 273 -20.81 4.68 0.56
C GLY A 273 -21.43 3.44 1.18
N ARG A 274 -21.62 2.38 0.38
CA ARG A 274 -22.29 1.14 0.84
C ARG A 274 -21.63 0.54 2.06
N ASN A 275 -20.30 0.64 2.16
CA ASN A 275 -19.51 0.14 3.30
C ASN A 275 -19.72 0.99 4.58
N ILE A 276 -20.23 2.20 4.44
CA ILE A 276 -20.61 3.05 5.59
C ILE A 276 -22.05 2.77 6.02
N ILE A 277 -22.96 2.60 5.05
CA ILE A 277 -24.39 2.46 5.30
C ILE A 277 -24.73 1.06 5.87
N PHE A 278 -24.11 0.01 5.30
CA PHE A 278 -24.52 -1.38 5.53
C PHE A 278 -23.53 -2.21 6.36
N THR A 279 -22.47 -1.59 6.90
CA THR A 279 -21.50 -2.26 7.78
C THR A 279 -21.53 -1.65 9.17
N THR A 280 -21.42 -2.47 10.20
CA THR A 280 -21.27 -2.00 11.57
C THR A 280 -20.06 -1.05 11.68
N ALA A 281 -20.26 0.08 12.33
CA ALA A 281 -19.21 1.06 12.56
C ALA A 281 -18.02 0.45 13.34
N PRO A 282 -16.81 0.98 13.17
CA PRO A 282 -15.62 0.54 13.89
C PRO A 282 -15.83 0.54 15.41
N SER A 283 -15.28 -0.48 16.07
CA SER A 283 -15.37 -0.62 17.53
C SER A 283 -14.53 0.42 18.26
N PHE A 284 -14.83 0.66 19.52
CA PHE A 284 -14.01 1.51 20.37
C PHE A 284 -12.55 1.02 20.39
N THR A 285 -12.33 -0.28 20.52
CA THR A 285 -10.99 -0.86 20.60
C THR A 285 -10.17 -0.60 19.32
N THR A 286 -10.81 -0.66 18.15
CA THR A 286 -10.14 -0.31 16.88
C THR A 286 -9.70 1.16 16.86
N VAL A 287 -10.60 2.07 17.24
CA VAL A 287 -10.32 3.51 17.26
C VAL A 287 -9.28 3.86 18.34
N ALA A 288 -9.36 3.22 19.51
CA ALA A 288 -8.39 3.42 20.59
C ALA A 288 -6.97 2.98 20.20
N ALA A 289 -6.82 1.88 19.45
CA ALA A 289 -5.53 1.44 18.94
C ALA A 289 -4.95 2.45 17.91
N VAL A 290 -5.79 2.99 17.03
CA VAL A 290 -5.37 4.04 16.08
C VAL A 290 -4.95 5.31 16.82
N ARG A 291 -5.75 5.76 17.81
CA ARG A 291 -5.39 6.92 18.62
C ARG A 291 -4.05 6.72 19.33
N ALA A 292 -3.83 5.57 19.94
CA ALA A 292 -2.58 5.22 20.60
C ALA A 292 -1.38 5.29 19.62
N ALA A 293 -1.56 4.78 18.39
CA ALA A 293 -0.52 4.84 17.37
C ALA A 293 -0.18 6.28 16.97
N TYR A 294 -1.18 7.14 16.73
CA TYR A 294 -0.93 8.55 16.41
C TYR A 294 -0.34 9.32 17.60
N GLU A 295 -0.74 9.02 18.84
CA GLU A 295 -0.09 9.59 20.03
C GLU A 295 1.39 9.22 20.09
N ILE A 296 1.77 7.97 19.76
CA ILE A 296 3.19 7.56 19.67
C ILE A 296 3.92 8.37 18.59
N LEU A 297 3.34 8.54 17.39
CA LEU A 297 3.96 9.30 16.30
C LEU A 297 4.31 10.74 16.70
N ALA A 298 3.51 11.36 17.57
CA ALA A 298 3.74 12.71 18.06
C ALA A 298 4.84 12.80 19.14
N THR A 299 5.38 11.67 19.61
CA THR A 299 6.43 11.63 20.64
C THR A 299 7.83 11.59 20.02
N GLN A 300 8.84 11.82 20.87
CA GLN A 300 10.23 11.62 20.48
C GLN A 300 10.53 10.18 20.06
N GLU A 301 9.90 9.18 20.70
CA GLU A 301 10.06 7.76 20.32
C GLU A 301 9.53 7.50 18.91
N GLY A 302 8.39 8.07 18.53
CA GLY A 302 7.87 8.00 17.18
C GLY A 302 8.85 8.56 16.14
N HIS A 303 9.41 9.74 16.40
CA HIS A 303 10.43 10.34 15.54
C HIS A 303 11.70 9.49 15.45
N MET A 304 12.19 8.96 16.57
CA MET A 304 13.36 8.09 16.57
C MET A 304 13.13 6.80 15.76
N ARG A 305 11.92 6.24 15.78
CA ARG A 305 11.57 5.06 14.97
C ARG A 305 11.55 5.38 13.48
N GLN A 306 10.99 6.53 13.10
CA GLN A 306 11.01 7.00 11.71
C GLN A 306 12.45 7.19 11.20
N GLU A 307 13.31 7.86 11.99
CA GLU A 307 14.72 8.02 11.63
C GLU A 307 15.46 6.69 11.54
N ARG A 308 15.25 5.78 12.49
CA ARG A 308 15.87 4.47 12.52
C ARG A 308 15.45 3.66 11.30
N LEU A 309 14.16 3.67 10.95
CA LEU A 309 13.66 3.06 9.73
C LEU A 309 14.38 3.58 8.48
N GLN A 310 14.49 4.91 8.32
CA GLN A 310 15.18 5.49 7.18
C GLN A 310 16.68 5.13 7.14
N LYS A 311 17.35 5.07 8.30
CA LYS A 311 18.75 4.62 8.41
C LYS A 311 18.90 3.14 8.04
N ASN A 312 17.97 2.28 8.47
CA ASN A 312 17.96 0.85 8.15
C ASN A 312 17.71 0.61 6.66
N ILE A 313 16.77 1.32 6.04
CA ILE A 313 16.51 1.23 4.60
C ILE A 313 17.75 1.64 3.81
N TRP A 314 18.36 2.78 4.19
CA TRP A 314 19.60 3.24 3.53
C TRP A 314 20.71 2.19 3.66
N TYR A 315 20.93 1.65 4.88
CA TYR A 315 21.94 0.62 5.14
C TYR A 315 21.71 -0.63 4.29
N PHE A 316 20.46 -1.11 4.24
CA PHE A 316 20.11 -2.30 3.45
C PHE A 316 20.39 -2.13 1.96
N TYR A 317 19.91 -1.04 1.36
CA TYR A 317 20.15 -0.75 -0.05
C TYR A 317 21.64 -0.61 -0.36
N TRP A 318 22.37 0.13 0.51
CA TRP A 318 23.80 0.33 0.36
C TRP A 318 24.56 -1.01 0.41
N THR A 319 24.32 -1.82 1.43
CA THR A 319 24.98 -3.11 1.62
C THR A 319 24.69 -4.07 0.46
N LEU A 320 23.43 -4.15 0.04
CA LEU A 320 23.03 -5.01 -1.08
C LEU A 320 23.67 -4.56 -2.39
N THR A 321 23.56 -3.27 -2.75
CA THR A 321 24.06 -2.77 -4.06
C THR A 321 25.58 -2.61 -4.11
N LYS A 322 26.27 -2.62 -2.98
CA LYS A 322 27.75 -2.64 -2.88
C LYS A 322 28.33 -4.04 -2.62
N HIS A 323 27.48 -5.06 -2.55
CA HIS A 323 27.97 -6.42 -2.42
C HIS A 323 28.85 -6.80 -3.62
N PRO A 324 30.03 -7.45 -3.41
CA PRO A 324 30.98 -7.71 -4.50
C PRO A 324 30.42 -8.46 -5.71
N GLN A 325 29.42 -9.31 -5.48
CA GLN A 325 28.78 -10.11 -6.54
C GLN A 325 27.53 -9.45 -7.15
N TRP A 326 27.10 -8.27 -6.67
CA TRP A 326 25.84 -7.66 -7.10
C TRP A 326 25.81 -7.37 -8.59
N GLU A 327 26.86 -6.76 -9.14
CA GLU A 327 26.91 -6.42 -10.57
C GLU A 327 26.89 -7.67 -11.46
N ASP A 328 27.65 -8.74 -11.11
CA ASP A 328 27.63 -10.00 -11.87
C ASP A 328 26.24 -10.65 -11.86
N VAL A 329 25.60 -10.70 -10.71
CA VAL A 329 24.25 -11.27 -10.57
C VAL A 329 23.21 -10.48 -11.37
N LYS A 330 23.35 -9.17 -11.40
CA LYS A 330 22.48 -8.26 -12.15
C LYS A 330 22.68 -8.39 -13.66
N GLU A 331 23.94 -8.36 -14.13
CA GLU A 331 24.27 -8.51 -15.55
C GLU A 331 23.78 -9.85 -16.13
N ARG A 332 23.80 -10.91 -15.33
CA ARG A 332 23.24 -12.22 -15.69
C ARG A 332 21.71 -12.30 -15.54
N ASN A 333 21.04 -11.19 -15.19
CA ASN A 333 19.60 -11.10 -14.96
C ASN A 333 19.06 -12.17 -13.96
N ILE A 334 19.83 -12.51 -12.93
CA ILE A 334 19.40 -13.45 -11.88
C ILE A 334 18.54 -12.73 -10.87
N LEU A 335 19.02 -11.56 -10.42
CA LEU A 335 18.29 -10.63 -9.58
C LEU A 335 18.27 -9.25 -10.19
N SER A 336 17.25 -8.48 -9.90
CA SER A 336 17.19 -7.04 -10.19
C SER A 336 16.42 -6.28 -9.13
N LEU A 337 16.72 -4.99 -9.02
CA LEU A 337 16.11 -4.07 -8.07
C LEU A 337 15.56 -2.86 -8.85
N PRO A 338 14.25 -2.72 -9.03
CA PRO A 338 13.65 -1.66 -9.84
C PRO A 338 14.07 -0.26 -9.39
N THR A 339 14.20 -0.05 -8.09
CA THR A 339 14.54 1.25 -7.47
C THR A 339 16.05 1.52 -7.40
N GLU A 340 16.91 0.64 -7.93
CA GLU A 340 18.37 0.73 -7.79
C GLU A 340 18.95 2.09 -8.19
N LYS A 341 18.44 2.69 -9.26
CA LYS A 341 18.94 3.99 -9.77
C LYS A 341 18.35 5.20 -9.05
N THR A 342 17.32 5.03 -8.26
CA THR A 342 16.54 6.15 -7.72
C THR A 342 16.47 6.18 -6.19
N TRP A 343 16.79 5.09 -5.50
CA TRP A 343 16.63 5.01 -4.05
C TRP A 343 17.45 6.06 -3.28
N TYR A 344 18.61 6.46 -3.80
CA TYR A 344 19.50 7.42 -3.12
C TYR A 344 19.23 8.88 -3.44
N THR A 345 18.48 9.18 -4.51
CA THR A 345 18.23 10.55 -4.99
C THR A 345 17.12 11.27 -4.23
N ARG A 346 16.29 10.53 -3.51
CA ARG A 346 15.13 11.08 -2.78
C ARG A 346 15.46 11.40 -1.34
N PRO A 347 14.79 12.41 -0.72
CA PRO A 347 15.01 12.78 0.67
C PRO A 347 14.59 11.71 1.66
N PHE A 348 13.68 10.83 1.26
CA PHE A 348 13.21 9.67 2.01
C PHE A 348 13.24 8.41 1.15
N LYS A 349 13.13 7.25 1.80
CA LYS A 349 13.18 5.94 1.15
C LYS A 349 12.00 5.09 1.56
N SER A 350 11.46 4.34 0.60
CA SER A 350 10.42 3.34 0.86
C SER A 350 10.99 2.14 1.64
N PRO A 351 10.27 1.62 2.64
CA PRO A 351 10.67 0.40 3.33
C PRO A 351 10.51 -0.87 2.48
N ILE A 352 9.88 -0.76 1.33
CA ILE A 352 9.63 -1.87 0.41
C ILE A 352 10.86 -2.08 -0.48
N VAL A 353 11.45 -3.27 -0.40
CA VAL A 353 12.60 -3.68 -1.22
C VAL A 353 12.22 -4.89 -2.06
N PRO A 354 11.86 -4.69 -3.35
CA PRO A 354 11.45 -5.77 -4.24
C PRO A 354 12.67 -6.42 -4.89
N ILE A 355 13.03 -7.62 -4.49
CA ILE A 355 14.06 -8.42 -5.14
C ILE A 355 13.40 -9.23 -6.27
N ILE A 356 13.46 -8.70 -7.50
CA ILE A 356 12.93 -9.39 -8.67
C ILE A 356 13.87 -10.53 -9.05
N THR A 357 13.31 -11.69 -9.32
CA THR A 357 14.04 -12.89 -9.73
C THR A 357 13.73 -13.26 -11.18
N LYS A 358 14.49 -14.18 -11.73
CA LYS A 358 14.06 -14.87 -12.96
C LYS A 358 12.67 -15.48 -12.78
N PRO A 359 11.88 -15.61 -13.88
CA PRO A 359 10.53 -16.16 -13.81
C PRO A 359 10.44 -17.45 -13.00
N ARG A 360 9.47 -17.56 -12.12
CA ARG A 360 9.18 -18.70 -11.24
C ARG A 360 10.23 -18.98 -10.14
N GLN A 361 11.22 -18.11 -9.94
CA GLN A 361 12.26 -18.32 -8.92
C GLN A 361 11.98 -17.60 -7.58
N ALA A 362 11.09 -16.63 -7.55
CA ALA A 362 10.76 -15.87 -6.33
C ALA A 362 10.33 -16.78 -5.18
N HIS A 363 9.50 -17.78 -5.46
CA HIS A 363 9.06 -18.73 -4.45
C HIS A 363 10.20 -19.62 -3.90
N ASN A 364 11.18 -19.98 -4.74
CA ASN A 364 12.36 -20.75 -4.32
C ASN A 364 13.22 -19.94 -3.36
N LEU A 365 13.53 -18.68 -3.73
CA LEU A 365 14.26 -17.76 -2.85
C LEU A 365 13.51 -17.52 -1.54
N CYS A 366 12.20 -17.26 -1.60
CA CYS A 366 11.36 -17.07 -0.42
C CYS A 366 11.43 -18.28 0.53
N LYS A 367 11.30 -19.52 0.01
CA LYS A 367 11.43 -20.73 0.81
C LYS A 367 12.82 -20.86 1.48
N ARG A 368 13.89 -20.51 0.76
CA ARG A 368 15.25 -20.54 1.33
C ARG A 368 15.39 -19.59 2.50
N LEU A 369 14.92 -18.36 2.36
CA LEU A 369 14.96 -17.35 3.42
C LEU A 369 14.11 -17.76 4.62
N ARG A 370 12.90 -18.28 4.42
CA ARG A 370 12.03 -18.78 5.51
C ARG A 370 12.67 -19.95 6.27
N ARG A 371 13.34 -20.89 5.58
CA ARG A 371 14.11 -21.98 6.22
C ARG A 371 15.25 -21.47 7.09
N ALA A 372 15.83 -20.34 6.74
CA ALA A 372 16.85 -19.66 7.53
C ALA A 372 16.27 -18.72 8.59
N ARG A 373 14.95 -18.82 8.86
CA ARG A 373 14.24 -18.07 9.90
C ARG A 373 14.11 -16.56 9.60
N TYR A 374 14.12 -16.17 8.31
CA TYR A 374 13.75 -14.84 7.85
C TYR A 374 12.35 -14.89 7.24
N TRP A 375 11.40 -14.21 7.86
CA TRP A 375 10.03 -14.13 7.34
C TRP A 375 9.96 -13.13 6.20
N VAL A 376 9.61 -13.61 5.02
CA VAL A 376 9.48 -12.81 3.79
C VAL A 376 8.32 -13.35 2.95
N ASN A 377 7.84 -12.55 1.99
CA ASN A 377 6.78 -12.94 1.09
C ASN A 377 7.24 -12.93 -0.38
N SER A 378 6.88 -13.96 -1.13
CA SER A 378 6.99 -13.94 -2.58
C SER A 378 5.69 -13.44 -3.19
N VAL A 379 5.80 -12.63 -4.24
CA VAL A 379 4.67 -12.11 -5.00
C VAL A 379 4.88 -12.45 -6.47
N ASP A 380 3.85 -12.98 -7.12
CA ASP A 380 3.87 -13.35 -8.53
C ASP A 380 2.57 -12.93 -9.22
N TYR A 381 2.47 -13.20 -10.52
CA TYR A 381 1.24 -12.96 -11.28
C TYR A 381 0.03 -13.66 -10.62
N PRO A 382 -1.15 -13.01 -10.52
CA PRO A 382 -1.56 -11.76 -11.17
C PRO A 382 -1.32 -10.47 -10.37
N THR A 383 -0.72 -10.55 -9.17
CA THR A 383 -0.48 -9.36 -8.33
C THR A 383 0.55 -8.42 -8.94
N VAL A 384 1.52 -8.99 -9.64
CA VAL A 384 2.53 -8.26 -10.44
C VAL A 384 2.49 -8.74 -11.88
N PRO A 385 3.05 -8.02 -12.86
CA PRO A 385 3.09 -8.45 -14.26
C PRO A 385 3.73 -9.82 -14.42
N LYS A 386 3.28 -10.57 -15.43
CA LYS A 386 3.79 -11.92 -15.70
C LYS A 386 5.30 -11.89 -15.99
N GLY A 387 6.05 -12.71 -15.27
CA GLY A 387 7.50 -12.82 -15.41
C GLY A 387 8.30 -11.86 -14.53
N THR A 388 7.64 -11.04 -13.70
CA THR A 388 8.26 -10.11 -12.75
C THR A 388 8.06 -10.54 -11.30
N GLY A 389 8.02 -11.86 -11.05
CA GLY A 389 7.92 -12.42 -9.71
C GLY A 389 9.07 -11.95 -8.81
N ARG A 390 8.78 -11.66 -7.55
CA ARG A 390 9.72 -11.05 -6.61
C ARG A 390 9.59 -11.61 -5.21
N VAL A 391 10.67 -11.56 -4.45
CA VAL A 391 10.61 -11.57 -2.98
C VAL A 391 10.48 -10.12 -2.54
N ARG A 392 9.36 -9.79 -1.88
CA ARG A 392 9.08 -8.45 -1.37
C ARG A 392 9.53 -8.40 0.07
N LEU A 393 10.65 -7.73 0.31
CA LEU A 393 11.15 -7.46 1.65
C LEU A 393 10.54 -6.16 2.18
N MET A 394 10.28 -6.14 3.49
CA MET A 394 9.89 -4.96 4.24
C MET A 394 10.96 -4.69 5.29
N ILE A 395 11.55 -3.50 5.25
CA ILE A 395 12.52 -3.08 6.27
C ILE A 395 11.75 -2.49 7.45
N HIS A 396 12.16 -2.84 8.67
CA HIS A 396 11.55 -2.40 9.92
C HIS A 396 12.49 -1.54 10.74
N ALA A 397 11.93 -0.69 11.59
CA ALA A 397 12.70 0.18 12.46
C ALA A 397 13.62 -0.59 13.43
N ASP A 398 13.18 -1.76 13.87
CA ASP A 398 13.91 -2.57 14.84
C ASP A 398 14.76 -3.68 14.20
N ASN A 399 14.82 -3.79 12.85
CA ASN A 399 15.80 -4.70 12.23
C ASN A 399 17.23 -4.27 12.60
N THR A 400 18.02 -5.23 13.05
CA THR A 400 19.44 -5.02 13.36
C THR A 400 20.32 -5.11 12.12
N ARG A 401 21.56 -4.61 12.21
CA ARG A 401 22.52 -4.74 11.09
C ARG A 401 22.85 -6.19 10.81
N GLU A 402 23.04 -7.00 11.86
CA GLU A 402 23.33 -8.42 11.77
C GLU A 402 22.23 -9.19 11.04
N GLU A 403 20.96 -8.85 11.30
CA GLU A 403 19.82 -9.44 10.59
C GLU A 403 19.78 -9.04 9.12
N MET A 404 20.02 -7.75 8.82
CA MET A 404 20.07 -7.25 7.46
C MET A 404 21.25 -7.85 6.67
N ASP A 405 22.43 -7.92 7.25
CA ASP A 405 23.59 -8.55 6.62
C ASP A 405 23.35 -10.05 6.37
N GLY A 406 22.74 -10.74 7.34
CA GLY A 406 22.41 -12.16 7.21
C GLY A 406 21.45 -12.45 6.07
N VAL A 407 20.35 -11.68 5.93
CA VAL A 407 19.40 -11.86 4.83
C VAL A 407 20.01 -11.49 3.48
N ILE A 408 20.82 -10.43 3.41
CA ILE A 408 21.55 -10.04 2.19
C ILE A 408 22.50 -11.14 1.76
N GLN A 409 23.30 -11.68 2.68
CA GLN A 409 24.25 -12.77 2.37
C GLN A 409 23.52 -14.01 1.83
N LEU A 410 22.38 -14.36 2.41
CA LEU A 410 21.57 -15.50 1.93
C LEU A 410 20.99 -15.26 0.53
N ILE A 411 20.55 -14.04 0.23
CA ILE A 411 20.08 -13.64 -1.10
C ILE A 411 21.22 -13.77 -2.11
N MET A 412 22.39 -13.25 -1.78
CA MET A 412 23.55 -13.27 -2.67
C MET A 412 24.12 -14.68 -2.89
N ASN A 413 24.19 -15.50 -1.84
CA ASN A 413 24.57 -16.91 -1.95
C ASN A 413 23.60 -17.67 -2.87
N TRP A 414 22.30 -17.47 -2.68
CA TRP A 414 21.29 -18.08 -3.52
C TRP A 414 21.46 -17.64 -5.00
N ALA A 415 21.70 -16.37 -5.24
CA ALA A 415 21.89 -15.84 -6.57
C ALA A 415 23.15 -16.41 -7.26
N THR A 416 24.25 -16.52 -6.54
CA THR A 416 25.52 -17.09 -7.04
C THR A 416 25.35 -18.57 -7.41
N GLU A 417 24.75 -19.38 -6.54
CA GLU A 417 24.44 -20.79 -6.85
C GLU A 417 23.58 -20.95 -8.11
N HIS A 418 22.65 -20.03 -8.36
CA HIS A 418 21.81 -20.05 -9.56
C HIS A 418 22.50 -19.45 -10.79
N SER A 419 23.60 -18.71 -10.62
CA SER A 419 24.45 -18.26 -11.72
C SER A 419 25.31 -19.36 -12.29
N GLU A 420 25.82 -20.24 -11.43
CA GLU A 420 26.69 -21.35 -11.82
C GLU A 420 25.94 -22.46 -12.57
N GLN A 421 24.65 -22.62 -12.35
CA GLN A 421 23.80 -23.61 -13.04
C GLN A 421 23.48 -23.24 -14.51
N ILE A 422 23.96 -22.10 -15.01
CA ILE A 422 23.66 -21.57 -16.36
C ILE A 422 24.86 -21.65 -17.32
N GLU A 423 25.96 -22.36 -17.00
CA GLU A 423 27.02 -22.71 -17.94
C GLU A 423 27.07 -24.23 -18.22
N PRO A 424 27.36 -24.70 -19.43
CA PRO A 424 27.40 -24.04 -20.75
C PRO A 424 26.59 -24.80 -21.82
N VAL A 425 25.65 -24.18 -22.45
CA VAL A 425 25.21 -24.64 -23.78
C VAL A 425 25.31 -23.46 -24.74
N GLN A 426 26.49 -23.29 -25.37
CA GLN A 426 26.64 -22.74 -26.71
C GLN A 426 28.05 -22.21 -26.96
N ILE A 427 29.01 -23.12 -26.96
CA ILE A 427 30.19 -22.94 -27.87
C ILE A 427 30.45 -24.32 -28.48
N MET A 428 29.55 -24.78 -29.33
CA MET A 428 29.80 -25.83 -30.31
C MET A 428 28.71 -25.79 -31.39
N ALA A 429 28.75 -24.79 -32.23
CA ALA A 429 28.22 -24.86 -33.60
C ALA A 429 28.64 -23.64 -34.40
N LYS A 430 29.90 -23.67 -34.87
CA LYS A 430 30.38 -23.09 -36.12
C LYS A 430 31.87 -23.40 -36.24
N MET A 431 32.15 -24.61 -36.65
CA MET A 431 33.29 -24.92 -37.52
C MET A 431 32.75 -25.75 -38.67
#